data_bbfdf88071b302d9c5e08811c4c3bc16
#
_entry.id   bbfdf88071b302d9c5e08811c4c3bc16
#
_cell.length_a   1.000
_cell.length_b   1.000
_cell.length_c   1.000
_cell.angle_alpha   90.00
_cell.angle_beta   90.00
_cell.angle_gamma   90.00
#
_symmetry.space_group_name_H-M   'P 1'
#
loop_
_entity.id
_entity.type
_entity.pdbx_description
1 polymer ?
#
loop_
_entity_poly.entity_id
_entity_poly.type
_entity_poly.pdbx_seq_one_letter_code
_entity_poly.pdbx_strand_id
1 'polypeptide(L)'
;MTEIKSLTIDELKSALKEMGEKPFRAGQIFKWLHEGVESFEEMSNLSKDLRARLAENFLLTVPEVARKQVSRVDGTVKYLWRLRDGNCVESVLMHYEHGVSVCVSTQVGCRMGCKFCASGLNGRTRSLSAGEILDEILFMQKDSGEKVSNIVLMGTGEPLDNYDNVLKFLHLVSCPEGINIGQRHISLSTSGIADRIEMLAREKLQITLSVSLHAPDDETRSSIMPVNDAYPVERLMKACRYYFDTTGRRISYEYMMARDKTDRPWQADLLAKLLKGRPAHVNLIPLNEVAESPLKPSRPETVRKFQQALEKRGVTATVRRKLGPDIDAACGQLRQRQ
;
A
#
# COMPACT_ATOMS: atom_id res chain seq x y z
N MET A 1 -5.67 25.82 -5.12
CA MET A 1 -4.90 25.79 -3.86
C MET A 1 -4.11 24.50 -3.80
N THR A 2 -2.84 24.59 -3.43
CA THR A 2 -1.96 23.42 -3.24
C THR A 2 -2.26 22.76 -1.90
N GLU A 3 -2.36 21.43 -1.89
CA GLU A 3 -2.53 20.65 -0.66
C GLU A 3 -1.21 20.67 0.14
N ILE A 4 -1.25 21.27 1.33
CA ILE A 4 -0.03 21.52 2.11
C ILE A 4 0.64 20.23 2.64
N LYS A 5 -0.15 19.21 3.00
CA LYS A 5 0.37 17.91 3.47
C LYS A 5 1.09 17.11 2.37
N SER A 6 0.86 17.45 1.11
CA SER A 6 1.58 16.86 -0.03
C SER A 6 2.94 17.51 -0.31
N LEU A 7 3.29 18.60 0.39
CA LEU A 7 4.56 19.27 0.17
C LEU A 7 5.68 18.62 0.99
N THR A 8 6.80 18.35 0.35
CA THR A 8 8.04 18.02 1.06
C THR A 8 8.52 19.23 1.85
N ILE A 9 9.42 19.02 2.82
CA ILE A 9 9.94 20.14 3.62
C ILE A 9 10.63 21.20 2.76
N ASP A 10 11.28 20.82 1.66
CA ASP A 10 11.96 21.76 0.78
C ASP A 10 10.98 22.50 -0.15
N GLU A 11 9.94 21.84 -0.63
CA GLU A 11 8.84 22.48 -1.35
C GLU A 11 8.10 23.48 -0.43
N LEU A 12 7.89 23.12 0.83
CA LEU A 12 7.27 24.01 1.82
C LEU A 12 8.14 25.21 2.13
N LYS A 13 9.47 25.04 2.25
CA LYS A 13 10.42 26.18 2.37
C LYS A 13 10.33 27.12 1.19
N SER A 14 10.26 26.59 -0.03
CA SER A 14 10.16 27.36 -1.24
C SER A 14 8.86 28.16 -1.30
N ALA A 15 7.73 27.51 -1.01
CA ALA A 15 6.42 28.15 -0.98
C ALA A 15 6.33 29.27 0.09
N LEU A 16 6.88 29.03 1.29
CA LEU A 16 6.93 30.05 2.34
C LEU A 16 7.82 31.25 1.96
N LYS A 17 8.92 31.00 1.26
CA LYS A 17 9.77 32.08 0.74
C LYS A 17 9.02 32.96 -0.26
N GLU A 18 8.22 32.40 -1.14
CA GLU A 18 7.35 33.13 -2.07
C GLU A 18 6.31 33.97 -1.32
N MET A 19 5.86 33.53 -0.16
CA MET A 19 4.98 34.28 0.74
C MET A 19 5.73 35.35 1.56
N GLY A 20 7.05 35.47 1.43
CA GLY A 20 7.86 36.39 2.22
C GLY A 20 8.17 35.92 3.64
N GLU A 21 7.96 34.63 3.93
CA GLU A 21 8.20 34.03 5.23
C GLU A 21 9.62 33.45 5.37
N LYS A 22 10.09 33.36 6.62
CA LYS A 22 11.41 32.82 6.90
C LYS A 22 11.44 31.28 6.74
N PRO A 23 12.45 30.68 6.08
CA PRO A 23 12.51 29.26 5.78
C PRO A 23 12.41 28.34 7.00
N PHE A 24 12.86 28.76 8.19
CA PHE A 24 12.77 27.92 9.40
C PHE A 24 11.33 27.63 9.83
N ARG A 25 10.37 28.47 9.40
CA ARG A 25 8.94 28.23 9.66
C ARG A 25 8.44 26.94 9.02
N ALA A 26 9.08 26.49 7.92
CA ALA A 26 8.73 25.24 7.28
C ALA A 26 8.83 24.04 8.25
N GLY A 27 9.90 23.95 9.04
CA GLY A 27 10.03 22.87 10.03
C GLY A 27 8.94 22.90 11.11
N GLN A 28 8.53 24.09 11.56
CA GLN A 28 7.45 24.23 12.53
C GLN A 28 6.11 23.78 11.94
N ILE A 29 5.78 24.24 10.73
CA ILE A 29 4.53 23.87 10.04
C ILE A 29 4.54 22.39 9.71
N PHE A 30 5.64 21.86 9.15
CA PHE A 30 5.78 20.46 8.79
C PHE A 30 5.55 19.52 9.97
N LYS A 31 6.08 19.86 11.14
CA LYS A 31 5.86 19.12 12.37
C LYS A 31 4.37 19.06 12.73
N TRP A 32 3.68 20.20 12.73
CA TRP A 32 2.24 20.27 12.99
C TRP A 32 1.43 19.41 12.00
N LEU A 33 1.75 19.48 10.70
CA LEU A 33 1.09 18.71 9.67
C LEU A 33 1.24 17.19 9.92
N HIS A 34 2.43 16.76 10.36
CA HIS A 34 2.72 15.36 10.68
C HIS A 34 2.23 14.92 12.08
N GLU A 35 1.76 15.84 12.91
CA GLU A 35 1.01 15.57 14.14
C GLU A 35 -0.50 15.43 13.88
N GLY A 36 -0.95 15.61 12.63
CA GLY A 36 -2.34 15.41 12.22
C GLY A 36 -3.27 16.52 12.67
N VAL A 37 -2.82 17.80 12.58
CA VAL A 37 -3.68 18.96 12.82
C VAL A 37 -4.84 19.01 11.83
N GLU A 38 -5.98 19.47 12.31
CA GLU A 38 -7.22 19.58 11.53
C GLU A 38 -7.48 21.03 11.05
N SER A 39 -6.79 21.99 11.66
CA SER A 39 -6.87 23.40 11.24
C SER A 39 -5.53 24.12 11.41
N PHE A 40 -5.33 25.22 10.66
CA PHE A 40 -4.15 26.08 10.85
C PHE A 40 -4.17 26.81 12.21
N GLU A 41 -5.33 26.99 12.80
CA GLU A 41 -5.52 27.63 14.11
C GLU A 41 -4.86 26.84 15.24
N GLU A 42 -4.76 25.53 15.12
CA GLU A 42 -4.09 24.65 16.10
C GLU A 42 -2.58 24.89 16.18
N MET A 43 -1.96 25.46 15.13
CA MET A 43 -0.52 25.72 15.07
C MET A 43 -0.12 26.89 15.99
N SER A 44 -0.23 26.69 17.31
CA SER A 44 -0.19 27.74 18.35
C SER A 44 1.14 28.51 18.42
N ASN A 45 2.25 27.93 17.94
CA ASN A 45 3.57 28.57 17.90
C ASN A 45 3.79 29.45 16.64
N LEU A 46 2.75 29.57 15.77
CA LEU A 46 2.75 30.49 14.64
C LEU A 46 1.91 31.73 14.96
N SER A 47 2.27 32.87 14.37
CA SER A 47 1.47 34.09 14.51
C SER A 47 0.08 33.92 13.89
N LYS A 48 -0.90 34.67 14.40
CA LYS A 48 -2.26 34.66 13.85
C LYS A 48 -2.27 35.06 12.36
N ASP A 49 -1.46 36.06 12.00
CA ASP A 49 -1.29 36.51 10.61
C ASP A 49 -0.78 35.39 9.71
N LEU A 50 0.29 34.69 10.12
CA LEU A 50 0.82 33.57 9.33
C LEU A 50 -0.21 32.44 9.17
N ARG A 51 -0.96 32.10 10.22
CA ARG A 51 -2.02 31.08 10.14
C ARG A 51 -3.12 31.47 9.14
N ALA A 52 -3.55 32.74 9.15
CA ALA A 52 -4.52 33.25 8.19
C ALA A 52 -3.99 33.16 6.75
N ARG A 53 -2.75 33.59 6.52
CA ARG A 53 -2.10 33.53 5.21
C ARG A 53 -1.90 32.10 4.73
N LEU A 54 -1.61 31.14 5.62
CA LEU A 54 -1.57 29.73 5.25
C LEU A 54 -2.94 29.22 4.80
N ALA A 55 -4.02 29.59 5.49
CA ALA A 55 -5.38 29.24 5.11
C ALA A 55 -5.84 29.84 3.77
N GLU A 56 -5.33 31.01 3.41
CA GLU A 56 -5.60 31.67 2.11
C GLU A 56 -4.83 31.02 0.94
N ASN A 57 -3.64 30.48 1.18
CA ASN A 57 -2.75 30.00 0.12
C ASN A 57 -2.76 28.48 -0.05
N PHE A 58 -3.07 27.73 1.00
CA PHE A 58 -3.00 26.27 1.01
C PHE A 58 -4.31 25.63 1.40
N LEU A 59 -4.47 24.40 0.90
CA LEU A 59 -5.51 23.49 1.33
C LEU A 59 -4.95 22.55 2.41
N LEU A 60 -5.59 22.53 3.57
CA LEU A 60 -5.38 21.52 4.59
C LEU A 60 -6.53 20.50 4.51
N THR A 61 -6.22 19.29 4.10
CA THR A 61 -7.19 18.19 4.03
C THR A 61 -7.29 17.48 5.38
N VAL A 62 -8.50 17.07 5.72
CA VAL A 62 -8.81 16.27 6.90
C VAL A 62 -9.83 15.22 6.47
N PRO A 63 -9.47 13.92 6.49
CA PRO A 63 -10.42 12.87 6.17
C PRO A 63 -11.42 12.68 7.32
N GLU A 64 -12.67 12.41 6.99
CA GLU A 64 -13.72 12.11 7.96
C GLU A 64 -13.86 10.59 8.14
N VAL A 65 -14.00 10.12 9.38
CA VAL A 65 -14.32 8.70 9.64
C VAL A 65 -15.80 8.47 9.30
N ALA A 66 -16.07 8.00 8.08
CA ALA A 66 -17.43 7.65 7.67
C ALA A 66 -17.90 6.34 8.34
N ARG A 67 -16.97 5.40 8.60
CA ARG A 67 -17.26 4.15 9.30
C ARG A 67 -15.99 3.57 9.94
N LYS A 68 -16.15 3.03 11.16
CA LYS A 68 -15.10 2.28 11.87
C LYS A 68 -15.65 0.91 12.25
N GLN A 69 -14.89 -0.15 11.98
CA GLN A 69 -15.23 -1.52 12.33
C GLN A 69 -14.06 -2.15 13.09
N VAL A 70 -14.34 -2.79 14.20
CA VAL A 70 -13.34 -3.47 15.04
C VAL A 70 -13.64 -4.95 15.02
N SER A 71 -12.67 -5.75 14.61
CA SER A 71 -12.77 -7.22 14.62
C SER A 71 -12.87 -7.73 16.07
N ARG A 72 -13.85 -8.58 16.31
CA ARG A 72 -13.99 -9.30 17.58
C ARG A 72 -13.06 -10.49 17.71
N VAL A 73 -12.44 -10.88 16.60
CA VAL A 73 -11.57 -12.06 16.51
C VAL A 73 -10.14 -11.73 16.90
N ASP A 74 -9.64 -10.57 16.44
CA ASP A 74 -8.21 -10.27 16.55
C ASP A 74 -7.90 -8.77 16.79
N GLY A 75 -8.92 -7.94 17.01
CA GLY A 75 -8.74 -6.52 17.27
C GLY A 75 -8.37 -5.66 16.05
N THR A 76 -8.29 -6.25 14.84
CA THR A 76 -8.07 -5.49 13.61
C THR A 76 -9.12 -4.40 13.45
N VAL A 77 -8.71 -3.19 13.09
CA VAL A 77 -9.63 -2.06 12.88
C VAL A 77 -9.65 -1.69 11.41
N LYS A 78 -10.82 -1.64 10.81
CA LYS A 78 -11.03 -1.13 9.46
C LYS A 78 -11.73 0.21 9.50
N TYR A 79 -11.15 1.19 8.81
CA TYR A 79 -11.68 2.53 8.63
C TYR A 79 -12.19 2.70 7.21
N LEU A 80 -13.34 3.38 7.08
CA LEU A 80 -13.80 3.98 5.84
C LEU A 80 -13.66 5.50 5.99
N TRP A 81 -12.75 6.07 5.25
CA TRP A 81 -12.49 7.51 5.24
C TRP A 81 -13.29 8.18 4.14
N ARG A 82 -14.00 9.26 4.47
CA ARG A 82 -14.57 10.17 3.48
C ARG A 82 -13.57 11.27 3.19
N LEU A 83 -13.18 11.38 1.93
CA LEU A 83 -12.29 12.42 1.42
C LEU A 83 -13.08 13.70 1.13
N ARG A 84 -12.36 14.82 0.96
CA ARG A 84 -12.96 16.14 0.73
C ARG A 84 -13.92 16.20 -0.47
N ASP A 85 -13.67 15.43 -1.51
CA ASP A 85 -14.49 15.34 -2.72
C ASP A 85 -15.69 14.39 -2.59
N GLY A 86 -15.93 13.85 -1.40
CA GLY A 86 -17.00 12.91 -1.11
C GLY A 86 -16.69 11.45 -1.45
N ASN A 87 -15.57 11.17 -2.13
CA ASN A 87 -15.11 9.80 -2.34
C ASN A 87 -14.68 9.15 -1.02
N CYS A 88 -14.73 7.82 -0.99
CA CYS A 88 -14.30 7.06 0.18
C CYS A 88 -13.16 6.10 -0.15
N VAL A 89 -12.27 5.88 0.83
CA VAL A 89 -11.22 4.85 0.79
C VAL A 89 -11.19 4.09 2.10
N GLU A 90 -10.70 2.85 2.06
CA GLU A 90 -10.59 2.01 3.26
C GLU A 90 -9.13 1.82 3.64
N SER A 91 -8.88 1.82 4.95
CA SER A 91 -7.58 1.48 5.56
C SER A 91 -7.77 0.49 6.69
N VAL A 92 -6.72 -0.26 7.01
CA VAL A 92 -6.77 -1.26 8.07
C VAL A 92 -5.61 -1.08 9.03
N LEU A 93 -5.90 -1.02 10.32
CA LEU A 93 -4.93 -1.07 11.40
C LEU A 93 -4.89 -2.48 11.98
N MET A 94 -3.69 -3.04 12.09
CA MET A 94 -3.45 -4.43 12.46
C MET A 94 -2.42 -4.51 13.57
N HIS A 95 -2.67 -5.37 14.56
CA HIS A 95 -1.75 -5.62 15.66
C HIS A 95 -0.92 -6.88 15.42
N TYR A 96 0.40 -6.73 15.50
CA TYR A 96 1.37 -7.80 15.45
C TYR A 96 2.28 -7.75 16.68
N GLU A 97 2.97 -8.85 16.99
CA GLU A 97 3.93 -8.89 18.09
C GLU A 97 5.06 -7.86 17.93
N HIS A 98 5.39 -7.51 16.70
CA HIS A 98 6.42 -6.51 16.37
C HIS A 98 5.89 -5.07 16.23
N GLY A 99 4.65 -4.81 16.65
CA GLY A 99 4.03 -3.47 16.66
C GLY A 99 2.84 -3.33 15.74
N VAL A 100 2.34 -2.09 15.64
CA VAL A 100 1.17 -1.75 14.84
C VAL A 100 1.55 -1.59 13.37
N SER A 101 0.84 -2.29 12.51
CA SER A 101 0.96 -2.18 11.06
C SER A 101 -0.31 -1.59 10.47
N VAL A 102 -0.16 -0.76 9.44
CA VAL A 102 -1.31 -0.20 8.72
C VAL A 102 -1.27 -0.58 7.25
N CYS A 103 -2.45 -0.91 6.71
CA CYS A 103 -2.67 -1.10 5.29
C CYS A 103 -3.38 0.14 4.74
N VAL A 104 -2.73 0.84 3.81
CA VAL A 104 -3.22 2.09 3.24
C VAL A 104 -3.59 1.92 1.78
N SER A 105 -4.55 2.73 1.34
CA SER A 105 -5.01 2.83 -0.04
C SER A 105 -4.18 3.87 -0.81
N THR A 106 -4.14 3.76 -2.12
CA THR A 106 -3.40 4.70 -2.98
C THR A 106 -4.27 5.31 -4.07
N GLN A 107 -5.48 4.80 -4.24
CA GLN A 107 -6.43 5.25 -5.24
C GLN A 107 -7.87 5.11 -4.72
N VAL A 108 -8.76 5.87 -5.29
CA VAL A 108 -10.21 5.68 -5.21
C VAL A 108 -10.60 4.69 -6.29
N GLY A 109 -10.79 3.40 -5.92
CA GLY A 109 -10.94 2.29 -6.85
C GLY A 109 -9.63 1.82 -7.48
N CYS A 110 -9.69 0.87 -8.41
CA CYS A 110 -8.52 0.29 -9.07
C CYS A 110 -8.88 -0.14 -10.50
N ARG A 111 -8.04 0.17 -11.47
CA ARG A 111 -8.28 -0.21 -12.87
C ARG A 111 -7.63 -1.53 -13.30
N MET A 112 -6.92 -2.21 -12.42
CA MET A 112 -6.19 -3.44 -12.78
C MET A 112 -7.11 -4.63 -13.09
N GLY A 113 -8.35 -4.63 -12.61
CA GLY A 113 -9.36 -5.61 -12.97
C GLY A 113 -9.10 -7.03 -12.49
N CYS A 114 -8.29 -7.22 -11.43
CA CYS A 114 -8.00 -8.53 -10.87
C CYS A 114 -9.31 -9.21 -10.41
N LYS A 115 -9.60 -10.42 -10.91
CA LYS A 115 -10.89 -11.12 -10.71
C LYS A 115 -11.14 -11.61 -9.28
N PHE A 116 -10.14 -11.52 -8.42
CA PHE A 116 -10.22 -11.90 -7.01
C PHE A 116 -10.30 -10.69 -6.06
N CYS A 117 -10.29 -9.45 -6.58
CA CYS A 117 -10.16 -8.25 -5.77
C CYS A 117 -11.37 -7.33 -5.91
N ALA A 118 -11.99 -7.01 -4.77
CA ALA A 118 -13.15 -6.13 -4.72
C ALA A 118 -12.83 -4.67 -5.10
N SER A 119 -11.59 -4.23 -4.92
CA SER A 119 -11.16 -2.85 -5.24
C SER A 119 -11.26 -2.49 -6.73
N GLY A 120 -11.27 -3.50 -7.62
CA GLY A 120 -11.37 -3.30 -9.07
C GLY A 120 -12.78 -3.30 -9.64
N LEU A 121 -13.81 -3.63 -8.84
CA LEU A 121 -15.17 -3.86 -9.33
C LEU A 121 -15.77 -2.63 -10.03
N ASN A 122 -15.50 -1.44 -9.54
CA ASN A 122 -16.03 -0.17 -10.05
C ASN A 122 -14.99 0.64 -10.86
N GLY A 123 -13.87 0.03 -11.22
CA GLY A 123 -12.77 0.74 -11.86
C GLY A 123 -12.07 1.73 -10.92
N ARG A 124 -11.30 2.66 -11.51
CA ARG A 124 -10.59 3.72 -10.79
C ARG A 124 -11.27 5.07 -11.04
N THR A 125 -11.64 5.77 -9.98
CA THR A 125 -12.13 7.16 -10.06
C THR A 125 -10.96 8.13 -10.18
N ARG A 126 -10.02 8.09 -9.22
CA ARG A 126 -8.80 8.92 -9.21
C ARG A 126 -7.68 8.31 -8.36
N SER A 127 -6.50 8.85 -8.52
CA SER A 127 -5.38 8.60 -7.60
C SER A 127 -5.53 9.47 -6.34
N LEU A 128 -5.02 8.98 -5.21
CA LEU A 128 -4.85 9.78 -4.00
C LEU A 128 -3.60 10.66 -4.14
N SER A 129 -3.64 11.85 -3.55
CA SER A 129 -2.46 12.67 -3.36
C SER A 129 -1.53 12.08 -2.31
N ALA A 130 -0.28 12.54 -2.25
CA ALA A 130 0.66 12.10 -1.22
C ALA A 130 0.17 12.45 0.19
N GLY A 131 -0.47 13.61 0.36
CA GLY A 131 -1.08 14.05 1.62
C GLY A 131 -2.26 13.19 2.03
N GLU A 132 -3.16 12.81 1.09
CA GLU A 132 -4.28 11.92 1.38
C GLU A 132 -3.81 10.53 1.84
N ILE A 133 -2.74 9.97 1.24
CA ILE A 133 -2.16 8.69 1.69
C ILE A 133 -1.52 8.83 3.08
N LEU A 134 -0.86 9.95 3.35
CA LEU A 134 -0.27 10.24 4.66
C LEU A 134 -1.36 10.42 5.73
N ASP A 135 -2.46 11.06 5.39
CA ASP A 135 -3.60 11.30 6.28
C ASP A 135 -4.21 9.99 6.81
N GLU A 136 -4.29 8.94 5.98
CA GLU A 136 -4.77 7.63 6.45
C GLU A 136 -3.98 7.18 7.69
N ILE A 137 -2.66 7.38 7.71
CA ILE A 137 -1.78 6.97 8.82
C ILE A 137 -1.94 7.92 10.01
N LEU A 138 -1.88 9.23 9.78
CA LEU A 138 -1.95 10.24 10.84
C LEU A 138 -3.25 10.13 11.62
N PHE A 139 -4.37 9.98 10.92
CA PHE A 139 -5.68 9.90 11.55
C PHE A 139 -5.96 8.53 12.17
N MET A 140 -5.40 7.43 11.64
CA MET A 140 -5.41 6.14 12.36
C MET A 140 -4.62 6.22 13.67
N GLN A 141 -3.44 6.85 13.69
CA GLN A 141 -2.68 7.05 14.93
C GLN A 141 -3.44 7.93 15.94
N LYS A 142 -4.06 9.01 15.45
CA LYS A 142 -4.84 9.93 16.31
C LYS A 142 -6.06 9.25 16.92
N ASP A 143 -6.79 8.45 16.15
CA ASP A 143 -8.00 7.76 16.60
C ASP A 143 -7.71 6.55 17.51
N SER A 144 -6.65 5.81 17.23
CA SER A 144 -6.26 4.64 18.03
C SER A 144 -5.42 4.99 19.27
N GLY A 145 -4.74 6.13 19.27
CA GLY A 145 -3.73 6.50 20.27
C GLY A 145 -2.44 5.68 20.15
N GLU A 146 -2.27 4.89 19.09
CA GLU A 146 -1.15 3.97 18.92
C GLU A 146 -0.19 4.47 17.83
N LYS A 147 1.12 4.30 18.08
CA LYS A 147 2.14 4.64 17.09
C LYS A 147 2.26 3.55 16.03
N VAL A 148 2.11 3.92 14.77
CA VAL A 148 2.33 3.03 13.62
C VAL A 148 3.82 2.72 13.46
N SER A 149 4.14 1.43 13.35
CA SER A 149 5.49 0.92 13.16
C SER A 149 5.77 0.48 11.73
N ASN A 150 4.76 -0.05 11.04
CA ASN A 150 4.92 -0.62 9.70
C ASN A 150 3.78 -0.19 8.78
N ILE A 151 4.08 -0.06 7.49
CA ILE A 151 3.12 0.34 6.46
C ILE A 151 3.12 -0.69 5.34
N VAL A 152 1.94 -1.10 4.89
CA VAL A 152 1.79 -1.87 3.67
C VAL A 152 0.86 -1.12 2.70
N LEU A 153 1.34 -0.82 1.50
CA LEU A 153 0.53 -0.25 0.42
C LEU A 153 -0.14 -1.40 -0.32
N MET A 154 -1.16 -1.98 0.33
CA MET A 154 -1.91 -3.15 -0.14
C MET A 154 -3.44 -2.94 -0.02
N GLY A 155 -3.86 -1.70 0.20
CA GLY A 155 -5.25 -1.27 0.23
C GLY A 155 -5.85 -1.13 -1.17
N THR A 156 -6.78 -0.21 -1.34
CA THR A 156 -7.42 0.06 -2.63
C THR A 156 -6.47 0.78 -3.57
N GLY A 157 -6.33 0.27 -4.80
CA GLY A 157 -5.52 0.87 -5.85
C GLY A 157 -4.28 0.07 -6.24
N GLU A 158 -3.60 0.54 -7.27
CA GLU A 158 -2.29 0.06 -7.71
C GLU A 158 -1.27 1.18 -7.44
N PRO A 159 -0.36 0.98 -6.47
CA PRO A 159 0.61 2.03 -6.09
C PRO A 159 1.45 2.54 -7.26
N LEU A 160 1.89 1.65 -8.15
CA LEU A 160 2.73 2.04 -9.29
C LEU A 160 1.94 2.71 -10.44
N ASP A 161 0.60 2.63 -10.43
CA ASP A 161 -0.27 3.43 -11.29
C ASP A 161 -0.49 4.87 -10.75
N ASN A 162 -0.19 5.08 -9.47
CA ASN A 162 -0.13 6.40 -8.82
C ASN A 162 1.32 6.78 -8.44
N TYR A 163 2.25 6.54 -9.35
CA TYR A 163 3.69 6.52 -9.09
C TYR A 163 4.21 7.78 -8.37
N ASP A 164 3.95 8.95 -8.93
CA ASP A 164 4.54 10.21 -8.46
C ASP A 164 4.06 10.57 -7.04
N ASN A 165 2.76 10.41 -6.76
CA ASN A 165 2.22 10.65 -5.42
C ASN A 165 2.70 9.61 -4.41
N VAL A 166 2.78 8.33 -4.81
CA VAL A 166 3.29 7.27 -3.94
C VAL A 166 4.77 7.48 -3.64
N LEU A 167 5.59 7.84 -4.62
CA LEU A 167 6.99 8.17 -4.41
C LEU A 167 7.13 9.34 -3.42
N LYS A 168 6.35 10.40 -3.64
CA LYS A 168 6.33 11.56 -2.75
C LYS A 168 5.88 11.19 -1.32
N PHE A 169 4.84 10.36 -1.20
CA PHE A 169 4.40 9.82 0.10
C PHE A 169 5.52 9.04 0.80
N LEU A 170 6.27 8.19 0.08
CA LEU A 170 7.39 7.44 0.67
C LEU A 170 8.48 8.37 1.23
N HIS A 171 8.74 9.51 0.59
CA HIS A 171 9.64 10.52 1.11
C HIS A 171 9.05 11.24 2.33
N LEU A 172 7.79 11.65 2.29
CA LEU A 172 7.11 12.34 3.38
C LEU A 172 7.07 11.48 4.66
N VAL A 173 6.62 10.24 4.54
CA VAL A 173 6.43 9.34 5.68
C VAL A 173 7.74 8.91 6.35
N SER A 174 8.85 8.91 5.61
CA SER A 174 10.19 8.60 6.14
C SER A 174 11.04 9.84 6.45
N CYS A 175 10.49 11.04 6.29
CA CYS A 175 11.19 12.28 6.59
C CYS A 175 11.50 12.38 8.10
N PRO A 176 12.76 12.64 8.50
CA PRO A 176 13.13 12.73 9.92
C PRO A 176 12.39 13.81 10.69
N GLU A 177 12.00 14.89 10.02
CA GLU A 177 11.25 16.01 10.60
C GLU A 177 9.74 15.71 10.76
N GLY A 178 9.26 14.60 10.15
CA GLY A 178 7.86 14.16 10.22
C GLY A 178 7.66 12.97 11.16
N ILE A 179 6.75 12.04 10.77
CA ILE A 179 6.48 10.83 11.57
C ILE A 179 7.63 9.82 11.55
N ASN A 180 8.56 9.95 10.61
CA ASN A 180 9.84 9.25 10.55
C ASN A 180 9.73 7.72 10.61
N ILE A 181 8.89 7.13 9.77
CA ILE A 181 8.83 5.66 9.64
C ILE A 181 9.91 5.22 8.67
N GLY A 182 10.87 4.43 9.16
CA GLY A 182 12.00 3.97 8.36
C GLY A 182 11.55 3.16 7.13
N GLN A 183 12.18 3.39 5.98
CA GLN A 183 11.79 2.75 4.71
C GLN A 183 11.75 1.21 4.76
N ARG A 184 12.57 0.57 5.61
CA ARG A 184 12.57 -0.89 5.79
C ARG A 184 11.29 -1.42 6.43
N HIS A 185 10.51 -0.57 7.05
CA HIS A 185 9.20 -0.85 7.63
C HIS A 185 8.04 -0.61 6.65
N ILE A 186 8.35 -0.32 5.39
CA ILE A 186 7.36 -0.04 4.35
C ILE A 186 7.41 -1.13 3.28
N SER A 187 6.26 -1.74 3.01
CA SER A 187 6.08 -2.68 1.89
C SER A 187 5.17 -2.07 0.84
N LEU A 188 5.69 -1.94 -0.38
CA LEU A 188 4.92 -1.52 -1.55
C LEU A 188 4.56 -2.75 -2.36
N SER A 189 3.26 -2.98 -2.55
CA SER A 189 2.77 -4.06 -3.42
C SER A 189 2.40 -3.53 -4.79
N THR A 190 2.62 -4.34 -5.82
CA THR A 190 2.21 -4.01 -7.19
C THR A 190 1.68 -5.24 -7.92
N SER A 191 0.69 -5.02 -8.78
CA SER A 191 0.18 -6.04 -9.71
C SER A 191 1.21 -6.43 -10.78
N GLY A 192 2.33 -5.68 -10.90
CA GLY A 192 3.42 -6.01 -11.80
C GLY A 192 3.51 -5.11 -13.04
N ILE A 193 3.34 -3.81 -12.90
CA ILE A 193 3.61 -2.82 -13.96
C ILE A 193 5.13 -2.74 -14.15
N ALA A 194 5.67 -3.58 -15.05
CA ALA A 194 7.10 -3.85 -15.17
C ALA A 194 7.94 -2.58 -15.40
N ASP A 195 7.48 -1.66 -16.23
CA ASP A 195 8.21 -0.42 -16.53
C ASP A 195 8.31 0.47 -15.29
N ARG A 196 7.28 0.48 -14.44
CA ARG A 196 7.27 1.23 -13.19
C ARG A 196 8.13 0.57 -12.10
N ILE A 197 8.25 -0.77 -12.10
CA ILE A 197 9.20 -1.48 -11.24
C ILE A 197 10.65 -1.07 -11.58
N GLU A 198 10.96 -0.95 -12.87
CA GLU A 198 12.29 -0.51 -13.31
C GLU A 198 12.55 0.97 -12.96
N MET A 199 11.53 1.83 -13.03
CA MET A 199 11.63 3.22 -12.54
C MET A 199 11.90 3.24 -11.02
N LEU A 200 11.13 2.49 -10.25
CA LEU A 200 11.27 2.41 -8.79
C LEU A 200 12.66 1.90 -8.36
N ALA A 201 13.27 1.00 -9.13
CA ALA A 201 14.61 0.52 -8.87
C ALA A 201 15.65 1.67 -8.87
N ARG A 202 15.48 2.66 -9.75
CA ARG A 202 16.39 3.80 -9.88
C ARG A 202 16.32 4.76 -8.70
N GLU A 203 15.21 4.77 -7.96
CA GLU A 203 15.04 5.58 -6.74
C GLU A 203 15.87 5.06 -5.56
N LYS A 204 16.38 3.82 -5.65
CA LYS A 204 17.26 3.18 -4.64
C LYS A 204 16.69 3.21 -3.22
N LEU A 205 15.37 3.17 -3.08
CA LEU A 205 14.68 3.16 -1.79
C LEU A 205 14.96 1.85 -1.03
N GLN A 206 14.91 1.92 0.30
CA GLN A 206 15.12 0.75 1.17
C GLN A 206 13.81 0.02 1.54
N ILE A 207 12.75 0.24 0.78
CA ILE A 207 11.45 -0.41 0.98
C ILE A 207 11.49 -1.89 0.60
N THR A 208 10.49 -2.66 1.02
CA THR A 208 10.23 -4.02 0.52
C THR A 208 9.29 -3.93 -0.68
N LEU A 209 9.73 -4.44 -1.82
CA LEU A 209 8.86 -4.59 -2.98
C LEU A 209 8.15 -5.95 -2.90
N SER A 210 6.82 -5.92 -2.91
CA SER A 210 5.95 -7.09 -3.02
C SER A 210 5.33 -7.14 -4.41
N VAL A 211 5.50 -8.24 -5.13
CA VAL A 211 4.96 -8.41 -6.49
C VAL A 211 3.85 -9.43 -6.48
N SER A 212 2.66 -9.01 -6.83
CA SER A 212 1.48 -9.87 -7.02
C SER A 212 1.66 -10.73 -8.27
N LEU A 213 2.35 -11.87 -8.10
CA LEU A 213 2.58 -12.82 -9.20
C LEU A 213 1.35 -13.69 -9.43
N HIS A 214 0.85 -14.34 -8.38
CA HIS A 214 -0.37 -15.15 -8.27
C HIS A 214 -0.48 -16.36 -9.21
N ALA A 215 0.30 -16.42 -10.29
CA ALA A 215 0.45 -17.60 -11.13
C ALA A 215 1.83 -17.60 -11.79
N PRO A 216 2.43 -18.79 -12.03
CA PRO A 216 3.78 -18.89 -12.60
C PRO A 216 3.80 -18.93 -14.13
N ASP A 217 2.64 -18.93 -14.77
CA ASP A 217 2.44 -19.00 -16.22
C ASP A 217 1.45 -17.94 -16.72
N ASP A 218 1.57 -17.56 -17.99
CA ASP A 218 0.78 -16.48 -18.56
C ASP A 218 -0.70 -16.86 -18.73
N GLU A 219 -1.02 -18.09 -19.09
CA GLU A 219 -2.41 -18.53 -19.28
C GLU A 219 -3.21 -18.37 -17.98
N THR A 220 -2.68 -18.92 -16.89
CA THR A 220 -3.30 -18.81 -15.57
C THR A 220 -3.35 -17.36 -15.13
N ARG A 221 -2.23 -16.63 -15.25
CA ARG A 221 -2.11 -15.25 -14.79
C ARG A 221 -3.06 -14.30 -15.52
N SER A 222 -3.12 -14.33 -16.84
CA SER A 222 -4.05 -13.51 -17.65
C SER A 222 -5.52 -13.82 -17.30
N SER A 223 -5.83 -15.06 -16.98
CA SER A 223 -7.19 -15.44 -16.61
C SER A 223 -7.70 -14.80 -15.32
N ILE A 224 -6.80 -14.33 -14.43
CA ILE A 224 -7.13 -13.73 -13.13
C ILE A 224 -6.62 -12.31 -12.95
N MET A 225 -5.62 -11.90 -13.71
CA MET A 225 -4.97 -10.58 -13.67
C MET A 225 -4.76 -10.01 -15.08
N PRO A 226 -5.66 -9.17 -15.59
CA PRO A 226 -5.55 -8.61 -16.96
C PRO A 226 -4.26 -7.83 -17.23
N VAL A 227 -3.60 -7.32 -16.20
CA VAL A 227 -2.28 -6.65 -16.32
C VAL A 227 -1.22 -7.54 -16.98
N ASN A 228 -1.39 -8.86 -16.94
CA ASN A 228 -0.49 -9.82 -17.58
C ASN A 228 -0.47 -9.70 -19.11
N ASP A 229 -1.55 -9.24 -19.71
CA ASP A 229 -1.64 -9.06 -21.18
C ASP A 229 -0.67 -7.96 -21.64
N ALA A 230 -0.45 -6.94 -20.80
CA ALA A 230 0.54 -5.89 -21.04
C ALA A 230 1.95 -6.26 -20.55
N TYR A 231 2.02 -7.03 -19.47
CA TYR A 231 3.27 -7.42 -18.81
C TYR A 231 3.28 -8.93 -18.51
N PRO A 232 3.58 -9.77 -19.53
CA PRO A 232 3.69 -11.22 -19.36
C PRO A 232 4.72 -11.60 -18.28
N VAL A 233 4.59 -12.83 -17.74
CA VAL A 233 5.44 -13.32 -16.64
C VAL A 233 6.92 -13.13 -16.93
N GLU A 234 7.39 -13.40 -18.14
CA GLU A 234 8.79 -13.20 -18.52
C GLU A 234 9.22 -11.73 -18.39
N ARG A 235 8.41 -10.79 -18.91
CA ARG A 235 8.69 -9.34 -18.82
C ARG A 235 8.69 -8.87 -17.37
N LEU A 236 7.74 -9.33 -16.57
CA LEU A 236 7.67 -9.03 -15.15
C LEU A 236 8.92 -9.53 -14.41
N MET A 237 9.29 -10.79 -14.63
CA MET A 237 10.47 -11.38 -13.98
C MET A 237 11.77 -10.70 -14.40
N LYS A 238 11.86 -10.18 -15.62
CA LYS A 238 12.98 -9.35 -16.07
C LYS A 238 13.06 -8.03 -15.30
N ALA A 239 11.93 -7.35 -15.08
CA ALA A 239 11.90 -6.14 -14.27
C ALA A 239 12.23 -6.41 -12.80
N CYS A 240 11.72 -7.52 -12.23
CA CYS A 240 12.07 -7.95 -10.88
C CYS A 240 13.59 -8.22 -10.73
N ARG A 241 14.21 -8.82 -11.74
CA ARG A 241 15.66 -9.02 -11.76
C ARG A 241 16.39 -7.70 -11.74
N TYR A 242 16.02 -6.79 -12.65
CA TYR A 242 16.60 -5.45 -12.71
C TYR A 242 16.47 -4.70 -11.36
N TYR A 243 15.30 -4.79 -10.70
CA TYR A 243 15.10 -4.20 -9.38
C TYR A 243 16.07 -4.77 -8.35
N PHE A 244 16.21 -6.10 -8.29
CA PHE A 244 17.15 -6.75 -7.37
C PHE A 244 18.60 -6.37 -7.66
N ASP A 245 19.02 -6.44 -8.93
CA ASP A 245 20.40 -6.13 -9.35
C ASP A 245 20.78 -4.67 -9.05
N THR A 246 19.79 -3.74 -9.14
CA THR A 246 20.00 -2.31 -8.89
C THR A 246 19.99 -1.95 -7.41
N THR A 247 19.11 -2.59 -6.60
CA THR A 247 18.86 -2.18 -5.21
C THR A 247 19.49 -3.12 -4.18
N GLY A 248 19.85 -4.33 -4.56
CA GLY A 248 20.23 -5.42 -3.64
C GLY A 248 19.08 -5.93 -2.75
N ARG A 249 17.84 -5.44 -2.97
CA ARG A 249 16.68 -5.75 -2.11
C ARG A 249 15.94 -6.99 -2.58
N ARG A 250 15.75 -7.95 -1.65
CA ARG A 250 14.93 -9.13 -1.90
C ARG A 250 13.48 -8.74 -2.20
N ILE A 251 12.88 -9.39 -3.19
CA ILE A 251 11.47 -9.23 -3.56
C ILE A 251 10.63 -10.28 -2.84
N SER A 252 9.45 -9.87 -2.34
CA SER A 252 8.39 -10.76 -1.89
C SER A 252 7.43 -11.01 -3.04
N TYR A 253 7.18 -12.28 -3.37
CA TYR A 253 6.18 -12.65 -4.38
C TYR A 253 4.90 -13.08 -3.69
N GLU A 254 3.87 -12.31 -3.87
CA GLU A 254 2.54 -12.63 -3.36
C GLU A 254 1.89 -13.67 -4.27
N TYR A 255 1.44 -14.78 -3.69
CA TYR A 255 0.87 -15.90 -4.42
C TYR A 255 -0.45 -16.34 -3.79
N MET A 256 -1.55 -16.04 -4.47
CA MET A 256 -2.90 -16.38 -4.03
C MET A 256 -3.17 -17.87 -4.23
N MET A 257 -3.72 -18.52 -3.21
CA MET A 257 -4.08 -19.94 -3.22
C MET A 257 -5.58 -20.10 -3.49
N ALA A 258 -5.94 -20.18 -4.77
CA ALA A 258 -7.30 -20.42 -5.25
C ALA A 258 -7.44 -21.86 -5.75
N ARG A 259 -8.51 -22.54 -5.28
CA ARG A 259 -8.78 -23.94 -5.57
C ARG A 259 -8.90 -24.17 -7.08
N ASP A 260 -8.21 -25.21 -7.54
CA ASP A 260 -8.22 -25.69 -8.92
C ASP A 260 -7.74 -24.64 -9.95
N LYS A 261 -7.25 -23.48 -9.49
CA LYS A 261 -6.78 -22.39 -10.35
C LYS A 261 -5.28 -22.10 -10.19
N THR A 262 -4.82 -21.92 -8.95
CA THR A 262 -3.43 -21.54 -8.65
C THR A 262 -2.75 -22.49 -7.66
N ASP A 263 -3.38 -23.61 -7.32
CA ASP A 263 -2.95 -24.54 -6.27
C ASP A 263 -2.56 -25.93 -6.79
N ARG A 264 -2.32 -26.06 -8.10
CA ARG A 264 -1.90 -27.32 -8.73
C ARG A 264 -0.43 -27.62 -8.43
N PRO A 265 -0.06 -28.92 -8.21
CA PRO A 265 1.33 -29.28 -7.89
C PRO A 265 2.36 -28.79 -8.91
N TRP A 266 2.07 -28.86 -10.21
CA TRP A 266 2.96 -28.42 -11.27
C TRP A 266 3.25 -26.89 -11.21
N GLN A 267 2.31 -26.10 -10.66
CA GLN A 267 2.52 -24.66 -10.48
C GLN A 267 3.58 -24.37 -9.40
N ALA A 268 3.64 -25.18 -8.34
CA ALA A 268 4.71 -25.08 -7.36
C ALA A 268 6.08 -25.39 -7.98
N ASP A 269 6.13 -26.38 -8.88
CA ASP A 269 7.35 -26.76 -9.59
C ASP A 269 7.81 -25.63 -10.53
N LEU A 270 6.89 -25.09 -11.30
CA LEU A 270 7.15 -24.01 -12.23
C LEU A 270 7.55 -22.71 -11.50
N LEU A 271 6.85 -22.38 -10.40
CA LEU A 271 7.18 -21.22 -9.57
C LEU A 271 8.58 -21.34 -8.97
N ALA A 272 8.94 -22.50 -8.44
CA ALA A 272 10.28 -22.71 -7.91
C ALA A 272 11.35 -22.61 -9.00
N LYS A 273 11.08 -23.13 -10.21
CA LYS A 273 11.99 -22.97 -11.36
C LYS A 273 12.14 -21.48 -11.75
N LEU A 274 11.05 -20.73 -11.77
CA LEU A 274 11.04 -19.30 -12.11
C LEU A 274 11.87 -18.45 -11.13
N LEU A 275 11.86 -18.83 -9.83
CA LEU A 275 12.55 -18.11 -8.76
C LEU A 275 13.95 -18.65 -8.44
N LYS A 276 14.38 -19.73 -9.10
CA LYS A 276 15.68 -20.38 -8.82
C LYS A 276 16.84 -19.42 -8.96
N GLY A 277 17.77 -19.50 -8.00
CA GLY A 277 19.04 -18.75 -8.02
C GLY A 277 18.90 -17.26 -7.64
N ARG A 278 17.78 -16.87 -7.02
CA ARG A 278 17.55 -15.49 -6.56
C ARG A 278 17.08 -15.47 -5.11
N PRO A 279 17.46 -14.45 -4.34
CA PRO A 279 16.88 -14.20 -3.04
C PRO A 279 15.41 -13.80 -3.20
N ALA A 280 14.52 -14.78 -3.10
CA ALA A 280 13.08 -14.60 -3.21
C ALA A 280 12.38 -15.09 -1.94
N HIS A 281 11.25 -14.52 -1.65
CA HIS A 281 10.32 -14.99 -0.64
C HIS A 281 8.95 -15.11 -1.28
N VAL A 282 8.27 -16.22 -1.08
CA VAL A 282 6.89 -16.41 -1.56
C VAL A 282 5.94 -16.29 -0.37
N ASN A 283 5.01 -15.36 -0.45
CA ASN A 283 3.95 -15.21 0.53
C ASN A 283 2.67 -15.85 -0.01
N LEU A 284 2.35 -17.04 0.48
CA LEU A 284 1.14 -17.78 0.09
C LEU A 284 -0.06 -17.15 0.79
N ILE A 285 -0.99 -16.63 0.01
CA ILE A 285 -2.20 -15.97 0.50
C ILE A 285 -3.39 -16.89 0.30
N PRO A 286 -3.92 -17.54 1.34
CA PRO A 286 -5.22 -18.19 1.24
C PRO A 286 -6.24 -17.18 0.70
N LEU A 287 -6.93 -17.53 -0.38
CA LEU A 287 -7.88 -16.62 -1.01
C LEU A 287 -8.95 -16.17 -0.01
N ASN A 288 -9.17 -14.88 0.08
CA ASN A 288 -10.32 -14.32 0.78
C ASN A 288 -11.49 -14.25 -0.19
N GLU A 289 -12.65 -14.77 0.20
CA GLU A 289 -13.81 -14.77 -0.67
C GLU A 289 -14.33 -13.36 -0.89
N VAL A 290 -14.62 -13.06 -2.14
CA VAL A 290 -15.30 -11.84 -2.59
C VAL A 290 -16.58 -12.31 -3.26
N ALA A 291 -17.73 -11.77 -2.86
CA ALA A 291 -19.03 -12.27 -3.29
C ALA A 291 -19.20 -12.29 -4.83
N GLU A 292 -18.58 -11.33 -5.50
CA GLU A 292 -18.63 -11.16 -6.95
C GLU A 292 -17.59 -12.03 -7.71
N SER A 293 -16.69 -12.73 -6.99
CA SER A 293 -15.68 -13.60 -7.59
C SER A 293 -16.11 -15.06 -7.59
N PRO A 294 -15.96 -15.79 -8.70
CA PRO A 294 -16.24 -17.21 -8.76
C PRO A 294 -15.15 -18.07 -8.10
N LEU A 295 -14.00 -17.48 -7.77
CA LEU A 295 -12.86 -18.19 -7.21
C LEU A 295 -13.14 -18.63 -5.77
N LYS A 296 -12.64 -19.81 -5.41
CA LYS A 296 -12.80 -20.40 -4.07
C LYS A 296 -11.44 -20.64 -3.42
N PRO A 297 -11.33 -20.51 -2.08
CA PRO A 297 -10.08 -20.77 -1.38
C PRO A 297 -9.64 -22.23 -1.51
N SER A 298 -8.33 -22.42 -1.61
CA SER A 298 -7.71 -23.74 -1.53
C SER A 298 -7.92 -24.37 -0.14
N ARG A 299 -7.94 -25.69 -0.08
CA ARG A 299 -7.99 -26.41 1.20
C ARG A 299 -6.68 -26.17 1.98
N PRO A 300 -6.72 -26.06 3.32
CA PRO A 300 -5.52 -25.85 4.13
C PRO A 300 -4.40 -26.87 3.87
N GLU A 301 -4.77 -28.13 3.65
CA GLU A 301 -3.82 -29.20 3.30
C GLU A 301 -3.11 -28.95 1.97
N THR A 302 -3.85 -28.45 0.96
CA THR A 302 -3.28 -28.10 -0.35
C THR A 302 -2.29 -26.97 -0.21
N VAL A 303 -2.61 -25.93 0.59
CA VAL A 303 -1.70 -24.82 0.87
C VAL A 303 -0.42 -25.31 1.54
N ARG A 304 -0.51 -26.18 2.54
CA ARG A 304 0.65 -26.77 3.22
C ARG A 304 1.51 -27.61 2.26
N LYS A 305 0.90 -28.45 1.41
CA LYS A 305 1.62 -29.25 0.41
C LYS A 305 2.33 -28.35 -0.60
N PHE A 306 1.70 -27.26 -1.04
CA PHE A 306 2.28 -26.29 -1.96
C PHE A 306 3.49 -25.60 -1.31
N GLN A 307 3.36 -25.15 -0.07
CA GLN A 307 4.47 -24.59 0.72
C GLN A 307 5.65 -25.54 0.81
N GLN A 308 5.41 -26.78 1.25
CA GLN A 308 6.45 -27.82 1.36
C GLN A 308 7.12 -28.13 0.01
N ALA A 309 6.34 -28.09 -1.09
CA ALA A 309 6.89 -28.27 -2.43
C ALA A 309 7.86 -27.16 -2.83
N LEU A 310 7.60 -25.90 -2.48
CA LEU A 310 8.50 -24.77 -2.68
C LEU A 310 9.75 -24.89 -1.81
N GLU A 311 9.59 -25.18 -0.53
CA GLU A 311 10.69 -25.32 0.44
C GLU A 311 11.66 -26.44 0.06
N LYS A 312 11.13 -27.60 -0.37
CA LYS A 312 11.95 -28.72 -0.90
C LYS A 312 12.79 -28.34 -2.11
N ARG A 313 12.41 -27.27 -2.84
CA ARG A 313 13.12 -26.72 -4.01
C ARG A 313 13.98 -25.51 -3.68
N GLY A 314 14.13 -25.21 -2.37
CA GLY A 314 14.97 -24.12 -1.88
C GLY A 314 14.34 -22.73 -1.99
N VAL A 315 13.01 -22.64 -2.17
CA VAL A 315 12.28 -21.37 -2.16
C VAL A 315 11.64 -21.16 -0.81
N THR A 316 12.01 -20.09 -0.11
CA THR A 316 11.40 -19.72 1.17
C THR A 316 9.95 -19.32 0.95
N ALA A 317 9.01 -19.99 1.64
CA ALA A 317 7.59 -19.71 1.53
C ALA A 317 6.94 -19.61 2.91
N THR A 318 6.06 -18.62 3.09
CA THR A 318 5.23 -18.46 4.29
C THR A 318 3.76 -18.40 3.91
N VAL A 319 2.89 -18.83 4.83
CA VAL A 319 1.45 -18.70 4.66
C VAL A 319 0.99 -17.47 5.44
N ARG A 320 0.35 -16.53 4.74
CA ARG A 320 -0.12 -15.28 5.32
C ARG A 320 -1.26 -15.53 6.30
N ARG A 321 -1.15 -14.94 7.48
CA ARG A 321 -2.23 -14.92 8.47
C ARG A 321 -3.39 -14.07 7.95
N LYS A 322 -4.62 -14.59 8.08
CA LYS A 322 -5.84 -13.83 7.82
C LYS A 322 -6.15 -12.96 9.04
N LEU A 323 -6.39 -11.67 8.83
CA LEU A 323 -6.76 -10.71 9.86
C LEU A 323 -8.11 -10.07 9.54
N GLY A 324 -8.88 -9.72 10.57
CA GLY A 324 -10.21 -9.11 10.45
C GLY A 324 -11.21 -9.89 9.60
N PRO A 325 -11.34 -11.23 9.77
CA PRO A 325 -12.19 -12.04 8.89
C PRO A 325 -13.69 -11.73 9.02
N ASP A 326 -14.09 -11.18 10.15
CA ASP A 326 -15.48 -10.84 10.50
C ASP A 326 -15.89 -9.43 10.05
N ILE A 327 -14.94 -8.63 9.55
CA ILE A 327 -15.18 -7.24 9.11
C ILE A 327 -14.72 -6.98 7.67
N ASP A 328 -14.47 -8.03 6.87
CA ASP A 328 -13.95 -7.91 5.50
C ASP A 328 -12.70 -7.01 5.39
N ALA A 329 -11.75 -7.15 6.34
CA ALA A 329 -10.52 -6.36 6.37
C ALA A 329 -9.33 -7.03 5.69
N ALA A 330 -9.49 -8.23 5.15
CA ALA A 330 -8.40 -8.97 4.53
C ALA A 330 -8.11 -8.49 3.10
N CYS A 331 -6.91 -8.84 2.60
CA CYS A 331 -6.48 -8.47 1.25
C CYS A 331 -7.50 -8.88 0.18
N GLY A 332 -7.78 -7.95 -0.75
CA GLY A 332 -8.74 -8.12 -1.83
C GLY A 332 -10.20 -7.85 -1.44
N GLN A 333 -10.51 -7.61 -0.17
CA GLN A 333 -11.89 -7.37 0.30
C GLN A 333 -12.25 -5.90 0.46
N LEU A 334 -11.26 -4.99 0.43
CA LEU A 334 -11.52 -3.56 0.59
C LEU A 334 -12.31 -3.01 -0.59
N ARG A 335 -13.39 -2.31 -0.27
CA ARG A 335 -14.30 -1.73 -1.24
C ARG A 335 -14.92 -0.44 -0.69
N GLN A 336 -15.35 0.43 -1.59
CA GLN A 336 -15.97 1.72 -1.25
C GLN A 336 -17.47 1.53 -0.93
N ARG A 337 -17.82 0.71 0.04
CA ARG A 337 -19.23 0.62 0.48
C ARG A 337 -19.50 1.69 1.53
N GLN A 338 -20.27 2.71 1.13
CA GLN A 338 -20.98 3.60 2.05
C GLN A 338 -21.99 2.83 2.87
#